data_73800280dbcabf647a5a3e90ba4f09bc
#
_entry.id   73800280dbcabf647a5a3e90ba4f09bc
#
_cell.length_a   1.000
_cell.length_b   1.000
_cell.length_c   1.000
_cell.angle_alpha   90.00
_cell.angle_beta   90.00
_cell.angle_gamma   90.00
#
_symmetry.space_group_name_H-M   'P 1'
#
loop_
_entity.id
_entity.type
_entity.pdbx_description
1 polymer ?
#
loop_
_entity_poly.entity_id
_entity_poly.type
_entity_poly.pdbx_seq_one_letter_code
_entity_poly.pdbx_strand_id
1 'polypeptide(L)'
;MNQLEFQPDHYEVKTYEQGESAVVCRTFENIVYCTAPLDPIQKLNLYVPEDYYTGAVHNGYTLHTAPIFVPNTVGGYLPGPADCPGADRFGYPNSVFRALEHGYIVVCIGVRGRTSGHENHEFFEGSKAGAQQEETGHSIGKAPAFVVDLKAGIRWLRKNRELLPGDTEKIITSGTSAGGALSALTGASGNSPLYAAELAAIGAAEERDDIFAANCYCPIHNLENADAAYEWMFCGHDAFSTLRMSVKDGKIVQKGTTGTQTATQQQVSRELKELFPAYLNSLQLHAEDGTQLTLDSDGTGSFLDALKKEVLRSAQQELDTHNTAQNLRRLAVQGSEVEQQTYLTL
;
A
#
# COMPACT_ATOMS: atom_id res chain seq x y z
N MET A 1 -26.70 18.36 -16.09
CA MET A 1 -25.81 18.34 -14.91
C MET A 1 -24.47 17.81 -15.35
N ASN A 2 -23.40 18.44 -14.90
CA ASN A 2 -22.06 17.91 -15.15
C ASN A 2 -21.91 16.62 -14.32
N GLN A 3 -21.61 15.50 -14.96
CA GLN A 3 -21.56 14.17 -14.33
C GLN A 3 -20.55 14.06 -13.17
N LEU A 4 -19.54 14.95 -13.12
CA LEU A 4 -18.50 14.99 -12.09
C LEU A 4 -18.70 16.11 -11.06
N GLU A 5 -19.86 16.76 -11.03
CA GLU A 5 -20.13 17.84 -10.08
C GLU A 5 -20.55 17.30 -8.72
N PHE A 6 -19.94 17.78 -7.64
CA PHE A 6 -20.29 17.44 -6.27
C PHE A 6 -21.69 17.96 -5.92
N GLN A 7 -22.46 17.16 -5.20
CA GLN A 7 -23.82 17.45 -4.77
C GLN A 7 -23.84 17.66 -3.24
N PRO A 8 -23.63 18.88 -2.74
CA PRO A 8 -23.49 19.14 -1.30
C PRO A 8 -24.76 18.86 -0.48
N ASP A 9 -25.91 18.79 -1.12
CA ASP A 9 -27.19 18.52 -0.47
C ASP A 9 -27.56 17.03 -0.42
N HIS A 10 -26.77 16.17 -1.08
CA HIS A 10 -27.00 14.72 -1.11
C HIS A 10 -26.15 14.00 -0.08
N TYR A 11 -26.45 14.16 1.19
CA TYR A 11 -25.72 13.56 2.31
C TYR A 11 -26.63 12.85 3.30
N GLU A 12 -26.04 12.00 4.11
CA GLU A 12 -26.62 11.44 5.31
C GLU A 12 -25.76 11.83 6.54
N VAL A 13 -26.38 12.02 7.69
CA VAL A 13 -25.65 12.20 8.94
C VAL A 13 -25.60 10.84 9.64
N LYS A 14 -24.39 10.33 9.86
CA LYS A 14 -24.16 9.04 10.51
C LYS A 14 -23.26 9.19 11.75
N THR A 15 -23.54 8.38 12.75
CA THR A 15 -22.69 8.24 13.94
C THR A 15 -21.93 6.91 13.82
N TYR A 16 -20.62 6.97 13.99
CA TYR A 16 -19.75 5.81 14.05
C TYR A 16 -19.15 5.70 15.44
N GLU A 17 -19.23 4.52 16.04
CA GLU A 17 -18.76 4.26 17.40
C GLU A 17 -17.62 3.25 17.39
N GLN A 18 -16.57 3.52 18.17
CA GLN A 18 -15.45 2.60 18.38
C GLN A 18 -14.97 2.67 19.83
N GLY A 19 -15.29 1.65 20.62
CA GLY A 19 -15.05 1.64 22.05
C GLY A 19 -15.82 2.75 22.75
N GLU A 20 -15.13 3.65 23.43
CA GLU A 20 -15.71 4.81 24.11
C GLU A 20 -15.77 6.09 23.25
N SER A 21 -15.23 6.02 22.03
CA SER A 21 -15.18 7.14 21.09
C SER A 21 -16.31 7.06 20.07
N ALA A 22 -16.84 8.23 19.68
CA ALA A 22 -17.82 8.36 18.62
C ALA A 22 -17.48 9.57 17.74
N VAL A 23 -17.72 9.42 16.42
CA VAL A 23 -17.64 10.52 15.46
C VAL A 23 -18.98 10.65 14.73
N VAL A 24 -19.50 11.87 14.66
CA VAL A 24 -20.72 12.19 13.89
C VAL A 24 -20.27 12.86 12.62
N CYS A 25 -20.66 12.29 11.47
CA CYS A 25 -20.19 12.75 10.18
C CYS A 25 -21.36 13.02 9.23
N ARG A 26 -21.22 14.09 8.46
CA ARG A 26 -21.93 14.21 7.19
C ARG A 26 -21.25 13.33 6.17
N THR A 27 -21.99 12.38 5.58
CA THR A 27 -21.44 11.33 4.71
C THR A 27 -21.97 11.47 3.30
N PHE A 28 -21.08 11.35 2.33
CA PHE A 28 -21.38 11.34 0.91
C PHE A 28 -20.77 10.07 0.33
N GLU A 29 -21.56 9.10 -0.03
CA GLU A 29 -21.07 7.78 -0.39
C GLU A 29 -21.39 7.43 -1.85
N ASN A 30 -20.56 6.53 -2.43
CA ASN A 30 -20.74 6.03 -3.79
C ASN A 30 -20.64 7.08 -4.91
N ILE A 31 -19.87 8.13 -4.72
CA ILE A 31 -19.65 9.17 -5.74
C ILE A 31 -18.73 8.63 -6.83
N VAL A 32 -19.19 8.60 -8.07
CA VAL A 32 -18.37 8.21 -9.22
C VAL A 32 -17.46 9.39 -9.61
N TYR A 33 -16.15 9.18 -9.59
CA TYR A 33 -15.15 10.23 -9.80
C TYR A 33 -14.63 10.37 -11.24
N CYS A 34 -15.12 9.55 -12.17
CA CYS A 34 -14.77 9.59 -13.60
C CYS A 34 -16.01 9.35 -14.48
N THR A 35 -15.99 9.83 -15.73
CA THR A 35 -17.19 9.76 -16.61
C THR A 35 -17.32 8.45 -17.35
N ALA A 36 -16.27 7.64 -17.42
CA ALA A 36 -16.24 6.34 -18.09
C ALA A 36 -15.60 5.27 -17.19
N PRO A 37 -16.21 4.95 -16.03
CA PRO A 37 -15.67 3.94 -15.14
C PRO A 37 -15.66 2.55 -15.82
N LEU A 38 -14.56 1.83 -15.67
CA LEU A 38 -14.37 0.48 -16.18
C LEU A 38 -14.74 -0.60 -15.15
N ASP A 39 -14.81 -0.21 -13.88
CA ASP A 39 -15.09 -1.10 -12.74
C ASP A 39 -16.01 -0.38 -11.75
N PRO A 40 -17.03 -1.05 -11.18
CA PRO A 40 -17.88 -0.47 -10.14
C PRO A 40 -17.18 0.04 -8.89
N ILE A 41 -15.93 -0.40 -8.66
CA ILE A 41 -15.09 0.06 -7.55
C ILE A 41 -14.63 1.51 -7.69
N GLN A 42 -14.68 2.09 -8.92
CA GLN A 42 -14.25 3.46 -9.22
C GLN A 42 -15.23 4.51 -8.68
N LYS A 43 -15.35 4.51 -7.36
CA LYS A 43 -16.19 5.42 -6.56
C LYS A 43 -15.39 5.92 -5.37
N LEU A 44 -15.84 7.02 -4.79
CA LEU A 44 -15.30 7.53 -3.54
C LEU A 44 -16.39 7.77 -2.50
N ASN A 45 -15.95 7.77 -1.24
CA ASN A 45 -16.76 8.18 -0.10
C ASN A 45 -16.09 9.38 0.56
N LEU A 46 -16.88 10.38 0.97
CA LEU A 46 -16.41 11.57 1.68
C LEU A 46 -17.08 11.63 3.06
N TYR A 47 -16.27 11.85 4.09
CA TYR A 47 -16.70 11.98 5.47
C TYR A 47 -16.21 13.29 6.06
N VAL A 48 -17.15 14.10 6.59
CA VAL A 48 -16.89 15.41 7.17
C VAL A 48 -17.43 15.44 8.58
N PRO A 49 -16.65 15.79 9.63
CA PRO A 49 -17.18 15.97 10.97
C PRO A 49 -18.37 16.93 10.94
N GLU A 50 -19.53 16.51 11.45
CA GLU A 50 -20.80 17.24 11.29
C GLU A 50 -20.79 18.59 11.98
N ASP A 51 -20.07 18.70 13.09
CA ASP A 51 -20.00 19.92 13.88
C ASP A 51 -19.20 21.06 13.20
N TYR A 52 -18.41 20.78 12.18
CA TYR A 52 -17.86 21.84 11.32
C TYR A 52 -18.92 22.72 10.68
N TYR A 53 -20.09 22.17 10.38
CA TYR A 53 -21.20 22.92 9.80
C TYR A 53 -21.91 23.85 10.80
N THR A 54 -21.61 23.67 12.08
CA THR A 54 -22.06 24.59 13.17
C THR A 54 -20.95 25.52 13.64
N GLY A 55 -19.78 25.51 12.97
CA GLY A 55 -18.66 26.41 13.26
C GLY A 55 -17.64 25.88 14.26
N ALA A 56 -17.65 24.58 14.54
CA ALA A 56 -16.61 23.96 15.38
C ALA A 56 -15.21 24.09 14.77
N VAL A 57 -14.21 24.05 15.64
CA VAL A 57 -12.79 24.07 15.31
C VAL A 57 -12.12 22.85 15.97
N HIS A 58 -11.51 21.98 15.17
CA HIS A 58 -10.78 20.80 15.63
C HIS A 58 -9.28 20.98 15.35
N ASN A 59 -8.45 20.93 16.39
CA ASN A 59 -6.99 21.07 16.24
C ASN A 59 -6.56 22.30 15.41
N GLY A 60 -7.34 23.40 15.48
CA GLY A 60 -7.11 24.62 14.71
C GLY A 60 -7.66 24.59 13.28
N TYR A 61 -8.30 23.50 12.87
CA TYR A 61 -8.94 23.37 11.55
C TYR A 61 -10.42 23.78 11.61
N THR A 62 -10.90 24.31 10.51
CA THR A 62 -12.30 24.65 10.23
C THR A 62 -12.79 23.86 9.01
N LEU A 63 -14.08 23.97 8.70
CA LEU A 63 -14.70 23.37 7.52
C LEU A 63 -13.89 23.61 6.22
N HIS A 64 -13.23 24.75 6.08
CA HIS A 64 -12.52 25.15 4.84
C HIS A 64 -11.00 25.03 4.93
N THR A 65 -10.43 24.78 6.13
CA THR A 65 -8.97 24.69 6.33
C THR A 65 -8.49 23.31 6.72
N ALA A 66 -9.41 22.39 6.99
CA ALA A 66 -9.10 21.01 7.35
C ALA A 66 -8.39 20.31 6.19
N PRO A 67 -7.23 19.64 6.43
CA PRO A 67 -6.60 18.81 5.43
C PRO A 67 -7.53 17.67 5.00
N ILE A 68 -7.40 17.25 3.73
CA ILE A 68 -8.10 16.09 3.20
C ILE A 68 -7.20 14.86 3.29
N PHE A 69 -7.56 13.94 4.15
CA PHE A 69 -6.87 12.66 4.31
C PHE A 69 -7.46 11.60 3.38
N VAL A 70 -6.62 10.98 2.59
CA VAL A 70 -7.01 10.00 1.56
C VAL A 70 -6.34 8.66 1.84
N PRO A 71 -6.86 7.87 2.80
CA PRO A 71 -6.39 6.52 3.02
C PRO A 71 -6.85 5.59 1.90
N ASN A 72 -6.03 4.60 1.56
CA ASN A 72 -6.39 3.56 0.62
C ASN A 72 -6.32 2.16 1.26
N THR A 73 -7.15 1.25 0.78
CA THR A 73 -7.28 -0.12 1.27
C THR A 73 -6.51 -1.13 0.43
N VAL A 74 -5.66 -0.67 -0.49
CA VAL A 74 -4.88 -1.54 -1.37
C VAL A 74 -3.91 -2.40 -0.57
N GLY A 75 -4.04 -3.72 -0.69
CA GLY A 75 -3.14 -4.72 -0.13
C GLY A 75 -2.78 -5.75 -1.20
N GLY A 76 -1.50 -6.16 -1.33
CA GLY A 76 -1.06 -7.13 -2.33
C GLY A 76 -1.41 -6.76 -3.78
N TYR A 77 -1.59 -5.47 -4.10
CA TYR A 77 -2.06 -4.97 -5.39
C TYR A 77 -3.44 -5.48 -5.82
N LEU A 78 -4.25 -5.94 -4.87
CA LEU A 78 -5.66 -6.28 -5.09
C LEU A 78 -6.52 -5.02 -5.21
N PRO A 79 -7.74 -5.11 -5.78
CA PRO A 79 -8.67 -3.99 -5.77
C PRO A 79 -8.88 -3.45 -4.35
N GLY A 80 -8.78 -2.13 -4.19
CA GLY A 80 -8.98 -1.45 -2.92
C GLY A 80 -10.32 -0.70 -2.92
N PRO A 81 -11.38 -1.20 -2.26
CA PRO A 81 -12.66 -0.49 -2.21
C PRO A 81 -12.55 0.80 -1.39
N ALA A 82 -13.46 1.74 -1.64
CA ALA A 82 -13.63 2.89 -0.78
C ALA A 82 -14.03 2.44 0.63
N ASP A 83 -13.25 2.86 1.63
CA ASP A 83 -13.43 2.48 3.03
C ASP A 83 -14.50 3.37 3.72
N CYS A 84 -14.80 3.05 4.97
CA CYS A 84 -15.67 3.81 5.86
C CYS A 84 -15.10 3.86 7.28
N PRO A 85 -15.56 4.83 8.13
CA PRO A 85 -15.17 4.84 9.53
C PRO A 85 -15.62 3.55 10.24
N GLY A 86 -14.72 2.93 11.02
CA GLY A 86 -15.04 1.68 11.69
C GLY A 86 -13.82 1.05 12.36
N ALA A 87 -13.89 -0.26 12.57
CA ALA A 87 -12.79 -1.05 13.09
C ALA A 87 -11.94 -1.66 11.97
N ASP A 88 -10.65 -1.78 12.24
CA ASP A 88 -9.76 -2.60 11.42
C ASP A 88 -9.99 -4.11 11.69
N ARG A 89 -9.24 -4.96 10.99
CA ARG A 89 -9.33 -6.43 11.13
C ARG A 89 -8.97 -6.96 12.53
N PHE A 90 -8.35 -6.14 13.36
CA PHE A 90 -7.99 -6.48 14.74
C PHE A 90 -8.97 -5.93 15.77
N GLY A 91 -10.01 -5.21 15.33
CA GLY A 91 -11.01 -4.59 16.19
C GLY A 91 -10.61 -3.21 16.73
N TYR A 92 -9.50 -2.61 16.26
CA TYR A 92 -9.11 -1.26 16.60
C TYR A 92 -9.73 -0.23 15.63
N PRO A 93 -9.95 1.02 16.06
CA PRO A 93 -10.38 2.08 15.18
C PRO A 93 -9.46 2.21 13.97
N ASN A 94 -10.04 2.13 12.75
CA ASN A 94 -9.27 2.24 11.52
C ASN A 94 -8.75 3.67 11.27
N SER A 95 -7.92 3.86 10.24
CA SER A 95 -7.33 5.15 9.92
C SER A 95 -8.36 6.22 9.55
N VAL A 96 -9.50 5.82 8.96
CA VAL A 96 -10.62 6.72 8.62
C VAL A 96 -11.24 7.31 9.89
N PHE A 97 -11.57 6.43 10.84
CA PHE A 97 -12.14 6.84 12.13
C PHE A 97 -11.18 7.76 12.89
N ARG A 98 -9.90 7.37 12.99
CA ARG A 98 -8.89 8.17 13.71
C ARG A 98 -8.64 9.54 13.08
N ALA A 99 -8.62 9.63 11.76
CA ALA A 99 -8.45 10.92 11.08
C ALA A 99 -9.63 11.86 11.38
N LEU A 100 -10.86 11.34 11.38
CA LEU A 100 -12.06 12.13 11.73
C LEU A 100 -12.03 12.62 13.19
N GLU A 101 -11.61 11.79 14.16
CA GLU A 101 -11.42 12.20 15.56
C GLU A 101 -10.43 13.39 15.67
N HIS A 102 -9.45 13.46 14.77
CA HIS A 102 -8.47 14.54 14.74
C HIS A 102 -8.87 15.74 13.88
N GLY A 103 -10.11 15.76 13.37
CA GLY A 103 -10.64 16.90 12.61
C GLY A 103 -10.21 16.92 11.13
N TYR A 104 -9.67 15.83 10.60
CA TYR A 104 -9.45 15.73 9.16
C TYR A 104 -10.78 15.49 8.44
N ILE A 105 -10.89 16.00 7.22
CA ILE A 105 -11.88 15.53 6.27
C ILE A 105 -11.31 14.30 5.58
N VAL A 106 -12.09 13.24 5.45
CA VAL A 106 -11.59 11.97 4.93
C VAL A 106 -12.27 11.62 3.61
N VAL A 107 -11.47 11.28 2.61
CA VAL A 107 -11.96 10.80 1.31
C VAL A 107 -11.35 9.44 1.01
N CYS A 108 -12.19 8.42 0.98
CA CYS A 108 -11.79 7.05 0.64
C CYS A 108 -12.06 6.80 -0.83
N ILE A 109 -11.02 6.60 -1.64
CA ILE A 109 -11.13 6.41 -3.08
C ILE A 109 -10.96 4.93 -3.39
N GLY A 110 -11.99 4.33 -4.00
CA GLY A 110 -11.93 2.97 -4.51
C GLY A 110 -11.09 2.90 -5.79
N VAL A 111 -10.17 1.94 -5.86
CA VAL A 111 -9.24 1.79 -6.98
C VAL A 111 -9.21 0.35 -7.49
N ARG A 112 -9.06 0.17 -8.79
CA ARG A 112 -8.83 -1.14 -9.42
C ARG A 112 -7.52 -1.76 -8.95
N GLY A 113 -7.42 -3.06 -9.05
CA GLY A 113 -6.22 -3.81 -8.74
C GLY A 113 -6.00 -4.97 -9.70
N ARG A 114 -4.95 -5.74 -9.49
CA ARG A 114 -4.49 -6.80 -10.40
C ARG A 114 -5.54 -7.85 -10.78
N THR A 115 -6.60 -8.01 -10.01
CA THR A 115 -7.69 -8.96 -10.26
C THR A 115 -8.96 -8.31 -10.78
N SER A 116 -8.99 -6.99 -11.01
CA SER A 116 -10.13 -6.31 -11.62
C SER A 116 -10.38 -6.80 -13.05
N GLY A 117 -11.66 -7.08 -13.37
CA GLY A 117 -12.08 -7.65 -14.65
C GLY A 117 -12.06 -9.17 -14.71
N HIS A 118 -11.61 -9.87 -13.67
CA HIS A 118 -11.71 -11.32 -13.56
C HIS A 118 -13.02 -11.73 -12.90
N GLU A 119 -13.66 -12.80 -13.39
CA GLU A 119 -15.00 -13.24 -12.92
C GLU A 119 -15.04 -13.73 -11.47
N ASN A 120 -13.89 -14.08 -10.88
CA ASN A 120 -13.78 -14.52 -9.50
C ASN A 120 -13.14 -13.43 -8.64
N HIS A 121 -13.96 -12.51 -8.13
CA HIS A 121 -13.57 -11.52 -7.12
C HIS A 121 -13.36 -12.20 -5.75
N GLU A 122 -12.29 -12.96 -5.57
CA GLU A 122 -11.87 -13.34 -4.24
C GLU A 122 -11.01 -12.22 -3.65
N PHE A 123 -11.53 -11.55 -2.63
CA PHE A 123 -10.73 -10.64 -1.80
C PHE A 123 -9.73 -11.47 -0.99
N PHE A 124 -8.44 -11.29 -1.25
CA PHE A 124 -7.39 -11.94 -0.47
C PHE A 124 -6.47 -10.89 0.12
N GLU A 125 -6.46 -10.79 1.44
CA GLU A 125 -5.35 -10.24 2.17
C GLU A 125 -4.19 -11.25 2.14
N GLY A 126 -3.05 -10.83 1.63
CA GLY A 126 -1.82 -11.63 1.62
C GLY A 126 -1.22 -11.80 0.23
N SER A 127 0.11 -11.77 0.17
CA SER A 127 0.87 -12.00 -1.05
C SER A 127 0.59 -13.42 -1.56
N LYS A 128 0.07 -13.53 -2.78
CA LYS A 128 0.03 -14.78 -3.53
C LYS A 128 1.27 -14.86 -4.41
N ALA A 129 2.42 -15.15 -3.84
CA ALA A 129 3.50 -15.67 -4.63
C ALA A 129 3.11 -17.08 -5.11
N GLY A 130 3.02 -17.31 -6.41
CA GLY A 130 3.01 -18.63 -7.03
C GLY A 130 1.67 -19.35 -7.21
N ALA A 131 0.51 -18.73 -7.07
CA ALA A 131 -0.74 -19.37 -7.49
C ALA A 131 -0.97 -19.12 -8.98
N GLN A 132 -0.70 -20.08 -9.83
CA GLN A 132 -1.29 -20.16 -11.17
C GLN A 132 -2.81 -20.31 -10.99
N GLN A 133 -3.54 -19.21 -11.11
CA GLN A 133 -4.94 -19.26 -11.52
C GLN A 133 -4.94 -19.05 -13.02
N GLU A 134 -5.63 -19.91 -13.76
CA GLU A 134 -5.97 -19.61 -15.15
C GLU A 134 -6.67 -18.27 -15.15
N GLU A 135 -6.08 -17.28 -15.82
CA GLU A 135 -6.64 -15.94 -15.98
C GLU A 135 -7.83 -16.08 -16.93
N THR A 136 -9.02 -16.31 -16.38
CA THR A 136 -10.27 -16.23 -17.13
C THR A 136 -10.75 -14.78 -17.10
N GLY A 137 -10.76 -14.12 -18.24
CA GLY A 137 -11.22 -12.75 -18.37
C GLY A 137 -10.13 -11.76 -18.81
N HIS A 138 -10.56 -10.54 -19.16
CA HIS A 138 -9.67 -9.47 -19.59
C HIS A 138 -9.33 -8.58 -18.38
N SER A 139 -8.07 -8.56 -17.95
CA SER A 139 -7.62 -7.72 -16.84
C SER A 139 -7.74 -6.23 -17.19
N ILE A 140 -8.50 -5.48 -16.39
CA ILE A 140 -8.63 -4.03 -16.48
C ILE A 140 -7.92 -3.30 -15.33
N GLY A 141 -7.25 -4.04 -14.45
CA GLY A 141 -6.63 -3.51 -13.23
C GLY A 141 -5.12 -3.72 -13.14
N LYS A 142 -4.45 -4.16 -14.23
CA LYS A 142 -2.98 -4.19 -14.28
C LYS A 142 -2.42 -2.78 -14.14
N ALA A 143 -1.19 -2.68 -13.65
CA ALA A 143 -0.48 -1.40 -13.58
C ALA A 143 -0.52 -0.68 -14.95
N PRO A 144 -0.79 0.63 -14.99
CA PRO A 144 -0.84 1.58 -13.86
C PRO A 144 -2.25 1.86 -13.29
N ALA A 145 -3.25 1.01 -13.52
CA ALA A 145 -4.67 1.29 -13.25
C ALA A 145 -4.94 1.84 -11.84
N PHE A 146 -4.33 1.27 -10.78
CA PHE A 146 -4.55 1.70 -9.40
C PHE A 146 -4.05 3.13 -9.12
N VAL A 147 -2.92 3.55 -9.75
CA VAL A 147 -2.41 4.92 -9.67
C VAL A 147 -3.31 5.89 -10.44
N VAL A 148 -3.75 5.49 -11.62
CA VAL A 148 -4.67 6.25 -12.47
C VAL A 148 -5.98 6.52 -11.73
N ASP A 149 -6.54 5.52 -11.06
CA ASP A 149 -7.79 5.66 -10.30
C ASP A 149 -7.63 6.62 -9.11
N LEU A 150 -6.55 6.50 -8.33
CA LEU A 150 -6.30 7.42 -7.22
C LEU A 150 -6.10 8.86 -7.70
N LYS A 151 -5.34 9.06 -8.80
CA LYS A 151 -5.16 10.37 -9.44
C LYS A 151 -6.49 10.94 -9.96
N ALA A 152 -7.34 10.11 -10.55
CA ALA A 152 -8.66 10.54 -11.02
C ALA A 152 -9.54 11.04 -9.88
N GLY A 153 -9.53 10.35 -8.73
CA GLY A 153 -10.22 10.79 -7.52
C GLY A 153 -9.66 12.13 -6.99
N ILE A 154 -8.33 12.32 -6.98
CA ILE A 154 -7.70 13.59 -6.60
C ILE A 154 -8.09 14.72 -7.56
N ARG A 155 -8.11 14.47 -8.86
CA ARG A 155 -8.58 15.43 -9.87
C ARG A 155 -10.04 15.80 -9.65
N TRP A 156 -10.89 14.83 -9.27
CA TRP A 156 -12.28 15.08 -8.93
C TRP A 156 -12.41 16.02 -7.71
N LEU A 157 -11.58 15.84 -6.66
CA LEU A 157 -11.54 16.74 -5.50
C LEU A 157 -11.20 18.18 -5.92
N ARG A 158 -10.18 18.37 -6.74
CA ARG A 158 -9.76 19.71 -7.19
C ARG A 158 -10.77 20.38 -8.10
N LYS A 159 -11.43 19.59 -8.97
CA LYS A 159 -12.52 20.12 -9.81
C LYS A 159 -13.65 20.71 -8.99
N ASN A 160 -13.92 20.13 -7.83
CA ASN A 160 -15.02 20.51 -6.96
C ASN A 160 -14.62 21.39 -5.77
N ARG A 161 -13.39 21.96 -5.77
CA ARG A 161 -12.81 22.70 -4.63
C ARG A 161 -13.68 23.82 -4.07
N GLU A 162 -14.50 24.46 -4.91
CA GLU A 162 -15.39 25.56 -4.48
C GLU A 162 -16.63 25.06 -3.71
N LEU A 163 -17.00 23.79 -3.89
CA LEU A 163 -18.17 23.17 -3.29
C LEU A 163 -17.80 22.20 -2.16
N LEU A 164 -16.59 21.67 -2.19
CA LEU A 164 -16.11 20.70 -1.22
C LEU A 164 -15.72 21.36 0.09
N PRO A 165 -16.03 20.72 1.23
CA PRO A 165 -15.36 21.03 2.50
C PRO A 165 -13.89 20.62 2.45
N GLY A 166 -13.07 21.31 3.24
CA GLY A 166 -11.64 21.05 3.35
C GLY A 166 -10.76 21.86 2.42
N ASP A 167 -9.46 21.70 2.64
CA ASP A 167 -8.42 22.39 1.85
C ASP A 167 -7.87 21.42 0.80
N THR A 168 -8.31 21.55 -0.44
CA THR A 168 -7.86 20.70 -1.56
C THR A 168 -6.38 20.93 -1.93
N GLU A 169 -5.71 21.92 -1.36
CA GLU A 169 -4.25 22.09 -1.46
C GLU A 169 -3.49 21.22 -0.45
N LYS A 170 -4.19 20.67 0.57
CA LYS A 170 -3.64 19.82 1.61
C LYS A 170 -4.17 18.38 1.53
N ILE A 171 -4.04 17.78 0.37
CA ILE A 171 -4.39 16.36 0.17
C ILE A 171 -3.23 15.49 0.66
N ILE A 172 -3.54 14.56 1.58
CA ILE A 172 -2.56 13.63 2.18
C ILE A 172 -3.00 12.20 1.87
N THR A 173 -2.26 11.50 1.03
CA THR A 173 -2.52 10.07 0.78
C THR A 173 -1.89 9.21 1.86
N SER A 174 -2.50 8.06 2.16
CA SER A 174 -1.96 7.11 3.15
C SER A 174 -2.24 5.68 2.74
N GLY A 175 -1.28 4.80 3.00
CA GLY A 175 -1.43 3.38 2.74
C GLY A 175 -0.27 2.53 3.26
N THR A 176 -0.50 1.22 3.31
CA THR A 176 0.46 0.23 3.82
C THR A 176 0.80 -0.78 2.72
N SER A 177 2.05 -1.26 2.67
CA SER A 177 2.50 -2.28 1.71
C SER A 177 2.29 -1.82 0.26
N ALA A 178 1.52 -2.53 -0.56
CA ALA A 178 1.14 -2.09 -1.89
C ALA A 178 0.36 -0.76 -1.88
N GLY A 179 -0.47 -0.51 -0.84
CA GLY A 179 -1.12 0.78 -0.63
C GLY A 179 -0.14 1.89 -0.26
N GLY A 180 0.93 1.55 0.47
CA GLY A 180 2.05 2.46 0.73
C GLY A 180 2.78 2.85 -0.57
N ALA A 181 3.02 1.88 -1.45
CA ALA A 181 3.59 2.12 -2.77
C ALA A 181 2.68 3.00 -3.64
N LEU A 182 1.35 2.75 -3.63
CA LEU A 182 0.37 3.58 -4.31
C LEU A 182 0.44 5.03 -3.84
N SER A 183 0.46 5.26 -2.51
CA SER A 183 0.57 6.60 -1.93
C SER A 183 1.88 7.29 -2.30
N ALA A 184 3.02 6.59 -2.21
CA ALA A 184 4.33 7.10 -2.58
C ALA A 184 4.41 7.46 -4.07
N LEU A 185 3.93 6.57 -4.93
CA LEU A 185 3.95 6.76 -6.38
C LEU A 185 3.04 7.92 -6.81
N THR A 186 1.89 8.08 -6.17
CA THR A 186 1.00 9.23 -6.40
C THR A 186 1.69 10.55 -6.06
N GLY A 187 2.42 10.62 -4.93
CA GLY A 187 3.19 11.80 -4.54
C GLY A 187 4.36 12.08 -5.48
N ALA A 188 5.14 11.05 -5.83
CA ALA A 188 6.32 11.19 -6.67
C ALA A 188 5.99 11.51 -8.15
N SER A 189 4.78 11.20 -8.61
CA SER A 189 4.36 11.36 -10.00
C SER A 189 3.25 12.39 -10.22
N GLY A 190 3.14 13.37 -9.31
CA GLY A 190 2.15 14.44 -9.45
C GLY A 190 2.23 15.13 -10.81
N ASN A 191 1.09 15.28 -11.49
CA ASN A 191 0.96 15.90 -12.81
C ASN A 191 1.80 15.25 -13.93
N SER A 192 2.26 14.02 -13.74
CA SER A 192 3.07 13.32 -14.74
C SER A 192 2.27 13.04 -16.01
N PRO A 193 2.80 13.40 -17.20
CA PRO A 193 2.15 13.12 -18.47
C PRO A 193 2.09 11.61 -18.80
N LEU A 194 2.84 10.77 -18.09
CA LEU A 194 2.85 9.31 -18.28
C LEU A 194 1.48 8.66 -18.08
N TYR A 195 0.58 9.29 -17.32
CA TYR A 195 -0.77 8.79 -17.03
C TYR A 195 -1.87 9.48 -17.84
N ALA A 196 -1.52 10.40 -18.72
CA ALA A 196 -2.50 11.26 -19.41
C ALA A 196 -3.49 10.46 -20.27
N ALA A 197 -3.00 9.45 -20.99
CA ALA A 197 -3.83 8.61 -21.86
C ALA A 197 -4.84 7.79 -21.06
N GLU A 198 -4.41 7.15 -19.99
CA GLU A 198 -5.25 6.31 -19.13
C GLU A 198 -6.26 7.15 -18.34
N LEU A 199 -5.86 8.32 -17.85
CA LEU A 199 -6.76 9.28 -17.18
C LEU A 199 -7.85 9.78 -18.14
N ALA A 200 -7.48 10.10 -19.39
CA ALA A 200 -8.44 10.46 -20.41
C ALA A 200 -9.38 9.30 -20.76
N ALA A 201 -8.87 8.07 -20.86
CA ALA A 201 -9.65 6.88 -21.19
C ALA A 201 -10.78 6.58 -20.19
N ILE A 202 -10.57 6.84 -18.91
CA ILE A 202 -11.62 6.71 -17.87
C ILE A 202 -12.44 7.98 -17.70
N GLY A 203 -12.15 9.05 -18.44
CA GLY A 203 -12.85 10.32 -18.34
C GLY A 203 -12.62 11.02 -17.00
N ALA A 204 -11.41 11.03 -16.51
CA ALA A 204 -11.01 11.80 -15.34
C ALA A 204 -11.15 13.31 -15.57
N ALA A 205 -11.35 14.08 -14.51
CA ALA A 205 -11.43 15.54 -14.61
C ALA A 205 -10.13 16.13 -15.16
N GLU A 206 -10.23 17.20 -15.96
CA GLU A 206 -9.07 17.97 -16.45
C GLU A 206 -8.60 18.92 -15.35
N GLU A 207 -7.86 18.37 -14.39
CA GLU A 207 -7.29 19.05 -13.24
C GLU A 207 -5.92 18.46 -12.91
N ARG A 208 -5.17 19.11 -12.02
CA ARG A 208 -3.90 18.59 -11.51
C ARG A 208 -4.11 17.50 -10.46
N ASP A 209 -3.14 16.60 -10.32
CA ASP A 209 -3.18 15.45 -9.40
C ASP A 209 -1.99 15.35 -8.46
N ASP A 210 -1.21 16.42 -8.30
CA ASP A 210 -0.20 16.53 -7.26
C ASP A 210 -0.85 16.56 -5.87
N ILE A 211 -0.12 16.12 -4.85
CA ILE A 211 -0.60 16.07 -3.47
C ILE A 211 0.36 16.80 -2.52
N PHE A 212 -0.15 17.16 -1.35
CA PHE A 212 0.64 17.85 -0.34
C PHE A 212 1.63 16.91 0.37
N ALA A 213 1.19 15.70 0.74
CA ALA A 213 2.02 14.72 1.42
C ALA A 213 1.55 13.29 1.14
N ALA A 214 2.49 12.33 1.24
CA ALA A 214 2.22 10.91 1.20
C ALA A 214 2.71 10.26 2.49
N ASN A 215 1.80 9.60 3.21
CA ASN A 215 2.09 8.82 4.41
C ASN A 215 2.20 7.34 4.03
N CYS A 216 3.42 6.82 3.95
CA CYS A 216 3.70 5.51 3.36
C CYS A 216 4.24 4.56 4.42
N TYR A 217 3.45 3.55 4.78
CA TYR A 217 3.88 2.48 5.69
C TYR A 217 4.43 1.30 4.89
N CYS A 218 5.69 0.91 5.18
CA CYS A 218 6.40 -0.19 4.52
C CYS A 218 6.06 -0.31 3.01
N PRO A 219 6.26 0.74 2.20
CA PRO A 219 5.85 0.76 0.80
C PRO A 219 6.61 -0.30 0.00
N ILE A 220 5.88 -1.08 -0.79
CA ILE A 220 6.48 -2.04 -1.73
C ILE A 220 6.75 -1.33 -3.05
N HIS A 221 7.98 -0.99 -3.30
CA HIS A 221 8.44 -0.28 -4.48
C HIS A 221 9.58 -1.01 -5.18
N ASN A 222 10.09 -0.48 -6.31
CA ASN A 222 11.17 -1.06 -7.11
C ASN A 222 10.84 -2.49 -7.59
N LEU A 223 9.61 -2.70 -8.05
CA LEU A 223 9.10 -4.01 -8.43
C LEU A 223 9.85 -4.65 -9.61
N GLU A 224 10.42 -3.83 -10.49
CA GLU A 224 11.20 -4.31 -11.64
C GLU A 224 12.46 -5.06 -11.24
N ASN A 225 13.01 -4.81 -10.05
CA ASN A 225 14.20 -5.48 -9.53
C ASN A 225 13.94 -6.31 -8.26
N ALA A 226 12.71 -6.30 -7.74
CA ALA A 226 12.37 -6.95 -6.48
C ALA A 226 12.57 -8.46 -6.55
N ASP A 227 12.14 -9.11 -7.63
CA ASP A 227 12.27 -10.55 -7.81
C ASP A 227 13.74 -10.94 -7.94
N ALA A 228 14.55 -10.16 -8.66
CA ALA A 228 16.00 -10.39 -8.76
C ALA A 228 16.71 -10.27 -7.39
N ALA A 229 16.33 -9.27 -6.59
CA ALA A 229 16.84 -9.11 -5.22
C ALA A 229 16.48 -10.30 -4.32
N TYR A 230 15.26 -10.81 -4.46
CA TYR A 230 14.78 -11.95 -3.70
C TYR A 230 15.52 -13.22 -4.09
N GLU A 231 15.66 -13.48 -5.37
CA GLU A 231 16.32 -14.67 -5.90
C GLU A 231 17.85 -14.63 -5.69
N TRP A 232 18.46 -13.47 -5.62
CA TRP A 232 19.87 -13.37 -5.18
C TRP A 232 20.08 -14.01 -3.81
N MET A 233 19.14 -13.81 -2.87
CA MET A 233 19.25 -14.35 -1.52
C MET A 233 18.77 -15.81 -1.41
N PHE A 234 17.68 -16.17 -2.09
CA PHE A 234 16.91 -17.39 -1.82
C PHE A 234 16.94 -18.41 -2.95
N CYS A 235 17.62 -18.14 -4.07
CA CYS A 235 17.78 -19.11 -5.17
C CYS A 235 18.40 -20.40 -4.66
N GLY A 236 17.79 -21.54 -5.00
CA GLY A 236 18.16 -22.85 -4.52
C GLY A 236 17.35 -23.36 -3.33
N HIS A 237 16.49 -22.50 -2.74
CA HIS A 237 15.49 -22.91 -1.76
C HIS A 237 14.18 -23.23 -2.49
N ASP A 238 14.12 -24.40 -3.14
CA ASP A 238 13.03 -24.75 -4.05
C ASP A 238 11.73 -25.14 -3.36
N ALA A 239 11.77 -25.46 -2.08
CA ALA A 239 10.57 -25.78 -1.30
C ALA A 239 9.83 -24.49 -0.91
N PHE A 240 8.52 -24.46 -1.13
CA PHE A 240 7.69 -23.34 -0.74
C PHE A 240 6.51 -23.75 0.15
N SER A 241 6.08 -22.82 0.98
CA SER A 241 4.86 -22.89 1.76
C SER A 241 4.05 -21.62 1.54
N THR A 242 2.81 -21.76 1.09
CA THR A 242 1.87 -20.64 0.94
C THR A 242 0.72 -20.78 1.91
N LEU A 243 0.35 -19.68 2.55
CA LEU A 243 -0.84 -19.60 3.39
C LEU A 243 -1.90 -18.78 2.65
N ARG A 244 -3.05 -19.41 2.34
CA ARG A 244 -4.21 -18.70 1.81
C ARG A 244 -5.17 -18.43 2.96
N MET A 245 -5.54 -17.17 3.11
CA MET A 245 -6.63 -16.77 4.00
C MET A 245 -7.86 -16.42 3.15
N SER A 246 -9.00 -16.93 3.52
CA SER A 246 -10.29 -16.59 2.91
C SER A 246 -11.32 -16.37 4.01
N VAL A 247 -12.30 -15.52 3.74
CA VAL A 247 -13.45 -15.38 4.65
C VAL A 247 -14.57 -16.27 4.11
N LYS A 248 -14.98 -17.26 4.91
CA LYS A 248 -16.13 -18.11 4.62
C LYS A 248 -17.10 -18.04 5.81
N ASP A 249 -18.35 -17.68 5.52
CA ASP A 249 -19.40 -17.56 6.55
C ASP A 249 -19.01 -16.62 7.72
N GLY A 250 -18.31 -15.48 7.40
CA GLY A 250 -17.84 -14.51 8.39
C GLY A 250 -16.64 -14.97 9.23
N LYS A 251 -16.04 -16.14 8.91
CA LYS A 251 -14.86 -16.67 9.61
C LYS A 251 -13.65 -16.72 8.69
N ILE A 252 -12.49 -16.36 9.23
CA ILE A 252 -11.22 -16.49 8.52
C ILE A 252 -10.87 -17.97 8.42
N VAL A 253 -10.79 -18.49 7.19
CA VAL A 253 -10.33 -19.86 6.91
C VAL A 253 -8.93 -19.76 6.33
N GLN A 254 -7.98 -20.44 6.97
CA GLN A 254 -6.60 -20.54 6.51
C GLN A 254 -6.38 -21.89 5.83
N LYS A 255 -5.82 -21.86 4.61
CA LYS A 255 -5.41 -23.07 3.90
C LYS A 255 -3.95 -22.97 3.51
N GLY A 256 -3.11 -23.80 4.13
CA GLY A 256 -1.72 -23.96 3.76
C GLY A 256 -1.57 -24.86 2.53
N THR A 257 -0.65 -24.51 1.64
CA THR A 257 -0.20 -25.39 0.54
C THR A 257 1.32 -25.39 0.56
N THR A 258 1.91 -26.57 0.55
CA THR A 258 3.36 -26.76 0.41
C THR A 258 3.66 -27.38 -0.94
N GLY A 259 4.82 -27.11 -1.47
CA GLY A 259 5.25 -27.65 -2.77
C GLY A 259 6.73 -27.42 -3.01
N THR A 260 7.16 -27.86 -4.19
CA THR A 260 8.51 -27.61 -4.69
C THR A 260 8.41 -26.91 -6.04
N GLN A 261 9.29 -25.96 -6.30
CA GLN A 261 9.38 -25.27 -7.57
C GLN A 261 9.56 -26.24 -8.72
N THR A 262 8.87 -26.01 -9.83
CA THR A 262 9.07 -26.76 -11.07
C THR A 262 10.44 -26.44 -11.68
N ALA A 263 10.92 -27.29 -12.59
CA ALA A 263 12.20 -27.06 -13.30
C ALA A 263 12.24 -25.68 -14.01
N THR A 264 11.12 -25.24 -14.57
CA THR A 264 11.00 -23.92 -15.21
C THR A 264 11.12 -22.79 -14.19
N GLN A 265 10.46 -22.90 -13.03
CA GLN A 265 10.57 -21.92 -11.96
C GLN A 265 11.99 -21.83 -11.40
N GLN A 266 12.66 -22.97 -11.19
CA GLN A 266 14.06 -23.02 -10.77
C GLN A 266 15.01 -22.39 -11.81
N GLN A 267 14.70 -22.54 -13.10
CA GLN A 267 15.49 -21.89 -14.16
C GLN A 267 15.30 -20.36 -14.11
N VAL A 268 14.08 -19.88 -14.01
CA VAL A 268 13.78 -18.43 -13.86
C VAL A 268 14.42 -17.86 -12.59
N SER A 269 14.38 -18.59 -11.48
CA SER A 269 15.04 -18.21 -10.22
C SER A 269 16.54 -17.97 -10.41
N ARG A 270 17.23 -18.88 -11.10
CA ARG A 270 18.69 -18.72 -11.41
C ARG A 270 18.93 -17.50 -12.31
N GLU A 271 18.12 -17.29 -13.34
CA GLU A 271 18.26 -16.15 -14.25
C GLU A 271 18.06 -14.82 -13.51
N LEU A 272 17.07 -14.74 -12.64
CA LEU A 272 16.80 -13.57 -11.80
C LEU A 272 17.95 -13.28 -10.82
N LYS A 273 18.50 -14.31 -10.17
CA LYS A 273 19.67 -14.18 -9.30
C LYS A 273 20.85 -13.52 -10.01
N GLU A 274 21.10 -13.92 -11.27
CA GLU A 274 22.23 -13.41 -12.07
C GLU A 274 22.07 -11.93 -12.45
N LEU A 275 20.84 -11.39 -12.47
CA LEU A 275 20.58 -9.99 -12.80
C LEU A 275 20.90 -9.03 -11.65
N PHE A 276 20.80 -9.47 -10.39
CA PHE A 276 20.83 -8.57 -9.24
C PHE A 276 22.19 -7.89 -9.03
N PRO A 277 23.37 -8.56 -9.16
CA PRO A 277 24.67 -7.92 -8.96
C PRO A 277 24.90 -6.70 -9.87
N ALA A 278 24.56 -6.81 -11.14
CA ALA A 278 24.70 -5.72 -12.11
C ALA A 278 23.83 -4.52 -11.72
N TYR A 279 22.57 -4.79 -11.35
CA TYR A 279 21.65 -3.75 -10.86
C TYR A 279 22.20 -3.08 -9.60
N LEU A 280 22.58 -3.84 -8.57
CA LEU A 280 23.08 -3.30 -7.31
C LEU A 280 24.32 -2.41 -7.54
N ASN A 281 25.28 -2.89 -8.32
CA ASN A 281 26.50 -2.15 -8.61
C ASN A 281 26.22 -0.83 -9.37
N SER A 282 25.18 -0.79 -10.19
CA SER A 282 24.77 0.42 -10.89
C SER A 282 24.29 1.54 -9.95
N LEU A 283 23.83 1.21 -8.75
CA LEU A 283 23.38 2.16 -7.73
C LEU A 283 24.53 2.91 -7.04
N GLN A 284 25.77 2.43 -7.17
CA GLN A 284 26.97 3.02 -6.57
C GLN A 284 26.83 3.30 -5.08
N LEU A 285 26.29 2.34 -4.32
CA LEU A 285 26.07 2.47 -2.89
C LEU A 285 27.40 2.56 -2.13
N HIS A 286 27.40 3.30 -1.03
CA HIS A 286 28.53 3.45 -0.13
C HIS A 286 28.13 3.16 1.31
N ALA A 287 29.04 2.56 2.08
CA ALA A 287 28.91 2.45 3.52
C ALA A 287 29.13 3.81 4.20
N GLU A 288 28.86 3.90 5.51
CA GLU A 288 29.02 5.14 6.29
C GLU A 288 30.47 5.68 6.28
N ASP A 289 31.45 4.80 6.16
CA ASP A 289 32.89 5.17 6.08
C ASP A 289 33.34 5.59 4.68
N GLY A 290 32.41 5.65 3.71
CA GLY A 290 32.67 6.00 2.31
C GLY A 290 33.14 4.84 1.44
N THR A 291 33.30 3.63 1.97
CA THR A 291 33.66 2.43 1.18
C THR A 291 32.54 2.09 0.20
N GLN A 292 32.87 1.93 -1.08
CA GLN A 292 31.88 1.51 -2.09
C GLN A 292 31.45 0.07 -1.83
N LEU A 293 30.14 -0.15 -1.84
CA LEU A 293 29.53 -1.46 -1.69
C LEU A 293 29.32 -2.10 -3.06
N THR A 294 29.88 -3.28 -3.24
CA THR A 294 29.80 -4.05 -4.49
C THR A 294 29.35 -5.48 -4.23
N LEU A 295 28.78 -6.08 -5.26
CA LEU A 295 28.35 -7.46 -5.28
C LEU A 295 28.98 -8.17 -6.49
N ASP A 296 29.68 -9.26 -6.24
CA ASP A 296 30.30 -10.08 -7.28
C ASP A 296 29.26 -11.00 -7.94
N SER A 297 29.57 -11.56 -9.11
CA SER A 297 28.66 -12.41 -9.88
C SER A 297 28.25 -13.70 -9.15
N ASP A 298 29.05 -14.16 -8.19
CA ASP A 298 28.74 -15.30 -7.32
C ASP A 298 27.84 -14.94 -6.13
N GLY A 299 27.51 -13.65 -5.98
CA GLY A 299 26.67 -13.14 -4.91
C GLY A 299 27.40 -12.76 -3.63
N THR A 300 28.75 -12.81 -3.63
CA THR A 300 29.60 -12.34 -2.53
C THR A 300 30.01 -10.88 -2.74
N GLY A 301 30.73 -10.29 -1.76
CA GLY A 301 31.26 -8.94 -1.89
C GLY A 301 30.92 -8.04 -0.70
N SER A 302 31.43 -6.80 -0.74
CA SER A 302 31.32 -5.84 0.35
C SER A 302 29.87 -5.48 0.72
N PHE A 303 28.94 -5.56 -0.22
CA PHE A 303 27.51 -5.36 0.05
C PHE A 303 26.93 -6.46 0.94
N LEU A 304 27.23 -7.74 0.63
CA LEU A 304 26.80 -8.86 1.47
C LEU A 304 27.39 -8.77 2.87
N ASP A 305 28.65 -8.38 2.99
CA ASP A 305 29.32 -8.24 4.29
C ASP A 305 28.73 -7.10 5.12
N ALA A 306 28.39 -5.98 4.47
CA ALA A 306 27.69 -4.87 5.11
C ALA A 306 26.27 -5.29 5.58
N LEU A 307 25.53 -6.03 4.75
CA LEU A 307 24.22 -6.56 5.12
C LEU A 307 24.30 -7.50 6.33
N LYS A 308 25.27 -8.44 6.35
CA LYS A 308 25.50 -9.34 7.48
C LYS A 308 25.79 -8.55 8.76
N LYS A 309 26.64 -7.53 8.67
CA LYS A 309 26.96 -6.65 9.80
C LYS A 309 25.74 -5.96 10.35
N GLU A 310 24.86 -5.42 9.49
CA GLU A 310 23.64 -4.75 9.92
C GLU A 310 22.62 -5.71 10.55
N VAL A 311 22.49 -6.92 10.02
CA VAL A 311 21.64 -7.97 10.62
C VAL A 311 22.14 -8.32 12.02
N LEU A 312 23.44 -8.53 12.19
CA LEU A 312 24.03 -8.82 13.51
C LEU A 312 23.83 -7.67 14.49
N ARG A 313 24.07 -6.42 14.04
CA ARG A 313 23.87 -5.22 14.85
C ARG A 313 22.44 -5.09 15.32
N SER A 314 21.47 -5.30 14.43
CA SER A 314 20.03 -5.26 14.74
C SER A 314 19.63 -6.36 15.72
N ALA A 315 20.16 -7.57 15.54
CA ALA A 315 19.90 -8.69 16.44
C ALA A 315 20.47 -8.45 17.85
N GLN A 316 21.69 -7.89 17.93
CA GLN A 316 22.29 -7.52 19.21
C GLN A 316 21.51 -6.42 19.91
N GLN A 317 21.08 -5.38 19.19
CA GLN A 317 20.26 -4.31 19.74
C GLN A 317 18.91 -4.83 20.30
N GLU A 318 18.29 -5.79 19.61
CA GLU A 318 17.05 -6.43 20.08
C GLU A 318 17.31 -7.22 21.37
N LEU A 319 18.41 -7.97 21.44
CA LEU A 319 18.80 -8.73 22.62
C LEU A 319 19.07 -7.81 23.83
N ASP A 320 19.79 -6.70 23.62
CA ASP A 320 20.14 -5.74 24.66
C ASP A 320 18.91 -4.98 25.19
N THR A 321 17.96 -4.67 24.31
CA THR A 321 16.77 -3.86 24.66
C THR A 321 15.68 -4.69 25.32
N HIS A 322 15.42 -5.89 24.84
CA HIS A 322 14.25 -6.66 25.25
C HIS A 322 14.60 -7.95 26.02
N ASN A 323 15.88 -8.32 26.13
CA ASN A 323 16.35 -9.56 26.75
C ASN A 323 15.56 -10.81 26.31
N THR A 324 15.04 -10.81 25.08
CA THR A 324 14.15 -11.86 24.55
C THR A 324 14.91 -12.82 23.64
N ALA A 325 15.85 -13.60 24.20
CA ALA A 325 16.45 -14.74 23.51
C ALA A 325 15.43 -15.71 22.89
N GLN A 326 14.16 -15.66 23.35
CA GLN A 326 13.06 -16.48 22.83
C GLN A 326 12.62 -16.10 21.41
N ASN A 327 12.74 -14.84 21.01
CA ASN A 327 12.37 -14.39 19.67
C ASN A 327 13.52 -14.58 18.65
N LEU A 328 14.73 -14.74 19.15
CA LEU A 328 15.93 -14.98 18.35
C LEU A 328 16.23 -16.48 18.14
N ARG A 329 15.20 -17.32 18.11
CA ARG A 329 15.30 -18.79 18.00
C ARG A 329 16.13 -19.31 16.82
N ARG A 330 16.46 -18.45 15.87
CA ARG A 330 17.26 -18.75 14.66
C ARG A 330 18.68 -18.18 14.73
N LEU A 331 19.01 -17.50 15.84
CA LEU A 331 20.32 -16.94 16.09
C LEU A 331 20.99 -17.72 17.21
N ALA A 332 22.26 -18.10 17.05
CA ALA A 332 23.04 -18.58 18.18
C ALA A 332 23.39 -17.36 19.05
N VAL A 333 23.00 -17.43 20.31
CA VAL A 333 23.31 -16.43 21.32
C VAL A 333 24.17 -17.10 22.38
N GLN A 334 25.39 -16.59 22.59
CA GLN A 334 26.24 -16.98 23.73
C GLN A 334 26.22 -15.88 24.79
N GLY A 335 25.50 -16.13 25.89
CA GLY A 335 25.37 -15.14 26.95
C GLY A 335 24.60 -13.89 26.47
N SER A 336 25.29 -12.74 26.38
CA SER A 336 24.72 -11.46 25.90
C SER A 336 25.11 -11.13 24.45
N GLU A 337 25.80 -12.02 23.73
CA GLU A 337 26.30 -11.77 22.38
C GLU A 337 25.66 -12.67 21.35
N VAL A 338 25.37 -12.12 20.14
CA VAL A 338 24.87 -12.85 18.99
C VAL A 338 26.05 -13.42 18.20
N GLU A 339 26.08 -14.75 18.02
CA GLU A 339 27.16 -15.39 17.26
C GLU A 339 26.98 -15.24 15.75
N GLN A 340 28.06 -14.81 15.09
CA GLN A 340 28.10 -14.60 13.64
C GLN A 340 27.91 -15.89 12.82
N GLN A 341 28.23 -17.05 13.36
CA GLN A 341 28.25 -18.31 12.62
C GLN A 341 26.87 -18.84 12.20
N THR A 342 25.79 -18.45 12.86
CA THR A 342 24.46 -19.03 12.63
C THR A 342 23.73 -18.41 11.43
N TYR A 343 24.11 -17.22 10.98
CA TYR A 343 23.53 -16.55 9.81
C TYR A 343 24.19 -16.93 8.48
N LEU A 344 25.34 -17.59 8.52
CA LEU A 344 26.12 -17.91 7.33
C LEU A 344 25.74 -19.23 6.67
N THR A 345 24.78 -19.97 7.22
CA THR A 345 24.31 -21.28 6.74
C THR A 345 22.85 -21.28 6.30
N LEU A 346 22.28 -20.11 6.02
CA LEU A 346 20.97 -19.98 5.37
C LEU A 346 21.14 -19.88 3.87
#